data_5a3301f90f1e003b5bc2f7a4a2015282
#
_entry.id   5a3301f90f1e003b5bc2f7a4a2015282
#
_cell.length_a   1.000
_cell.length_b   1.000
_cell.length_c   1.000
_cell.angle_alpha   90.00
_cell.angle_beta   90.00
_cell.angle_gamma   90.00
#
_symmetry.space_group_name_H-M   'P 1'
#
loop_
_entity.id
_entity.type
_entity.pdbx_description
1 polymer ?
#
loop_
_entity_poly.entity_id
_entity_poly.type
_entity_poly.pdbx_seq_one_letter_code
_entity_poly.pdbx_strand_id
1 'polypeptide(L)'
;SSTQPGLIREELKKSYDMGANKVWILNVGDLKPAEKEIEYFADLAKNIWSTSNTEISSIYEQNAKRDFNMNETDAKEYADIMDKYYEIANAKRPEFLRTGDFSMTAYGDEGERYINEYKDICARAEKLYEKLPTDKQASFFELALYPIRTATNMAIDYVQTDRANLYVSQNRGAAANKYAEEADKAVKQINTDMAYYNSMLGGKWNNIMNNNPSKLQSCDAHITTELNAPKVSSLDYTELAVMTDSQTDYSDNPTMTVSTYDTYDKFID
;
A
#
# COMPACT_ATOMS: atom_id res chain seq x y z
N SER A 1 6.40 -0.96 -9.17
CA SER A 1 6.14 -2.08 -8.25
C SER A 1 4.67 -2.23 -7.81
N SER A 2 3.77 -1.36 -8.29
CA SER A 2 2.31 -1.46 -8.03
C SER A 2 1.51 -1.92 -9.25
N THR A 3 2.16 -2.15 -10.39
CA THR A 3 1.50 -2.63 -11.60
C THR A 3 1.33 -4.14 -11.56
N GLN A 4 0.07 -4.58 -11.55
CA GLN A 4 -0.27 -6.00 -11.49
C GLN A 4 0.24 -6.76 -12.72
N PRO A 5 0.98 -7.87 -12.59
CA PRO A 5 1.43 -8.68 -13.72
C PRO A 5 0.31 -9.20 -14.62
N GLY A 6 -0.87 -9.47 -14.03
CA GLY A 6 -2.07 -9.80 -14.82
C GLY A 6 -2.48 -8.72 -15.81
N LEU A 7 -2.36 -7.44 -15.43
CA LEU A 7 -2.62 -6.31 -16.32
C LEU A 7 -1.55 -6.22 -17.42
N ILE A 8 -0.27 -6.43 -17.09
CA ILE A 8 0.82 -6.47 -18.06
C ILE A 8 0.54 -7.56 -19.11
N ARG A 9 0.16 -8.75 -18.67
CA ARG A 9 -0.22 -9.86 -19.54
C ARG A 9 -1.35 -9.50 -20.49
N GLU A 10 -2.42 -8.97 -19.95
CA GLU A 10 -3.63 -8.64 -20.70
C GLU A 10 -3.33 -7.63 -21.82
N GLU A 11 -2.66 -6.54 -21.49
CA GLU A 11 -2.40 -5.46 -22.43
C GLU A 11 -1.36 -5.85 -23.50
N LEU A 12 -0.32 -6.57 -23.12
CA LEU A 12 0.68 -7.04 -24.08
C LEU A 12 0.15 -8.15 -24.98
N LYS A 13 -0.69 -9.05 -24.44
CA LYS A 13 -1.35 -10.10 -25.24
C LYS A 13 -2.29 -9.49 -26.28
N LYS A 14 -3.12 -8.52 -25.89
CA LYS A 14 -3.96 -7.76 -26.83
C LYS A 14 -3.14 -7.08 -27.91
N SER A 15 -2.07 -6.38 -27.51
CA SER A 15 -1.19 -5.70 -28.47
C SER A 15 -0.56 -6.67 -29.45
N TYR A 16 -0.11 -7.82 -28.97
CA TYR A 16 0.45 -8.88 -29.82
C TYR A 16 -0.57 -9.42 -30.83
N ASP A 17 -1.79 -9.73 -30.36
CA ASP A 17 -2.87 -10.27 -31.18
C ASP A 17 -3.33 -9.27 -32.27
N MET A 18 -3.18 -7.97 -31.99
CA MET A 18 -3.44 -6.88 -32.93
C MET A 18 -2.26 -6.57 -33.88
N GLY A 19 -1.20 -7.37 -33.85
CA GLY A 19 -0.08 -7.30 -34.79
C GLY A 19 1.17 -6.58 -34.27
N ALA A 20 1.21 -6.09 -33.05
CA ALA A 20 2.41 -5.50 -32.45
C ALA A 20 3.38 -6.59 -31.98
N ASN A 21 3.94 -7.37 -32.92
CA ASN A 21 4.68 -8.59 -32.64
C ASN A 21 6.16 -8.57 -33.07
N LYS A 22 6.72 -7.40 -33.39
CA LYS A 22 8.09 -7.30 -33.91
C LYS A 22 9.05 -6.65 -32.93
N VAL A 23 8.64 -5.55 -32.32
CA VAL A 23 9.46 -4.78 -31.38
C VAL A 23 8.58 -4.30 -30.23
N TRP A 24 9.01 -4.57 -29.03
CA TRP A 24 8.43 -4.02 -27.80
C TRP A 24 9.47 -3.18 -27.08
N ILE A 25 9.05 -2.04 -26.58
CA ILE A 25 9.89 -1.12 -25.81
C ILE A 25 9.22 -0.91 -24.46
N LEU A 26 9.98 -1.15 -23.39
CA LEU A 26 9.56 -0.90 -22.02
C LEU A 26 10.26 0.34 -21.49
N ASN A 27 9.50 1.36 -21.17
CA ASN A 27 9.98 2.52 -20.41
C ASN A 27 9.85 2.22 -18.92
N VAL A 28 10.95 2.35 -18.19
CA VAL A 28 10.99 2.26 -16.74
C VAL A 28 11.65 3.51 -16.18
N GLY A 29 11.13 4.03 -15.06
CA GLY A 29 11.75 5.14 -14.36
C GLY A 29 13.06 4.69 -13.75
N ASP A 30 12.98 3.74 -12.82
CA ASP A 30 14.10 3.07 -12.17
C ASP A 30 13.97 1.56 -12.29
N LEU A 31 15.11 0.86 -12.34
CA LEU A 31 15.11 -0.60 -12.39
C LEU A 31 14.64 -1.22 -11.07
N LYS A 32 14.96 -0.56 -9.97
CA LYS A 32 14.59 -0.99 -8.64
C LYS A 32 13.41 -0.15 -8.09
N PRO A 33 12.42 -0.78 -7.48
CA PRO A 33 12.22 -2.22 -7.25
C PRO A 33 11.31 -2.88 -8.31
N ALA A 34 11.47 -2.57 -9.59
CA ALA A 34 10.59 -3.03 -10.66
C ALA A 34 11.11 -4.30 -11.39
N GLU A 35 12.08 -5.01 -10.81
CA GLU A 35 12.74 -6.14 -11.47
C GLU A 35 11.77 -7.26 -11.84
N LYS A 36 10.77 -7.54 -11.03
CA LYS A 36 9.80 -8.61 -11.29
C LYS A 36 8.90 -8.29 -12.48
N GLU A 37 8.43 -7.06 -12.57
CA GLU A 37 7.61 -6.60 -13.68
C GLU A 37 8.42 -6.54 -14.97
N ILE A 38 9.69 -6.11 -14.90
CA ILE A 38 10.62 -6.09 -16.04
C ILE A 38 10.89 -7.52 -16.52
N GLU A 39 11.17 -8.45 -15.61
CA GLU A 39 11.38 -9.85 -15.92
C GLU A 39 10.14 -10.44 -16.60
N TYR A 40 8.96 -10.22 -16.04
CA TYR A 40 7.72 -10.72 -16.61
C TYR A 40 7.43 -10.15 -18.01
N PHE A 41 7.69 -8.85 -18.21
CA PHE A 41 7.63 -8.24 -19.54
C PHE A 41 8.58 -8.93 -20.52
N ALA A 42 9.82 -9.18 -20.12
CA ALA A 42 10.82 -9.84 -20.97
C ALA A 42 10.44 -11.29 -21.30
N ASP A 43 9.87 -12.03 -20.35
CA ASP A 43 9.37 -13.40 -20.54
C ASP A 43 8.19 -13.44 -21.51
N LEU A 44 7.26 -12.49 -21.44
CA LEU A 44 6.18 -12.34 -22.41
C LEU A 44 6.74 -12.04 -23.81
N ALA A 45 7.70 -11.14 -23.90
CA ALA A 45 8.34 -10.78 -25.17
C ALA A 45 9.09 -11.98 -25.81
N LYS A 46 9.69 -12.83 -24.98
CA LYS A 46 10.39 -14.04 -25.42
C LYS A 46 9.44 -15.11 -25.92
N ASN A 47 8.35 -15.34 -25.22
CA ASN A 47 7.36 -16.35 -25.57
C ASN A 47 5.96 -15.99 -25.04
N ILE A 48 5.25 -15.22 -25.82
CA ILE A 48 3.92 -14.72 -25.44
C ILE A 48 2.93 -15.85 -25.14
N TRP A 49 2.95 -16.93 -25.91
CA TRP A 49 1.98 -18.03 -25.77
C TRP A 49 2.20 -18.85 -24.50
N SER A 50 3.44 -19.26 -24.24
CA SER A 50 3.75 -20.01 -23.02
C SER A 50 3.55 -19.16 -21.79
N THR A 51 4.10 -17.96 -21.76
CA THR A 51 4.07 -17.09 -20.58
C THR A 51 2.65 -16.61 -20.27
N SER A 52 1.86 -16.23 -21.28
CA SER A 52 0.48 -15.76 -21.06
C SER A 52 -0.48 -16.86 -20.60
N ASN A 53 -0.16 -18.13 -20.85
CA ASN A 53 -0.95 -19.27 -20.40
C ASN A 53 -0.53 -19.80 -19.01
N THR A 54 0.53 -19.26 -18.43
CA THR A 54 0.97 -19.62 -17.08
C THR A 54 0.19 -18.79 -16.05
N GLU A 55 -0.33 -19.45 -15.03
CA GLU A 55 -1.00 -18.74 -13.93
C GLU A 55 -0.02 -17.82 -13.20
N ILE A 56 -0.46 -16.62 -12.87
CA ILE A 56 0.38 -15.60 -12.20
C ILE A 56 0.91 -16.10 -10.86
N SER A 57 0.06 -16.77 -10.07
CA SER A 57 0.47 -17.37 -8.80
C SER A 57 1.61 -18.38 -8.98
N SER A 58 1.56 -19.19 -10.04
CA SER A 58 2.65 -20.14 -10.35
C SER A 58 3.96 -19.43 -10.69
N ILE A 59 3.90 -18.25 -11.30
CA ILE A 59 5.09 -17.43 -11.57
C ILE A 59 5.68 -16.92 -10.26
N TYR A 60 4.84 -16.44 -9.34
CA TYR A 60 5.31 -16.02 -8.00
C TYR A 60 5.94 -17.18 -7.23
N GLU A 61 5.34 -18.37 -7.25
CA GLU A 61 5.93 -19.55 -6.62
C GLU A 61 7.30 -19.92 -7.21
N GLN A 62 7.43 -19.89 -8.53
CA GLN A 62 8.71 -20.14 -9.20
C GLN A 62 9.77 -19.11 -8.81
N ASN A 63 9.39 -17.83 -8.79
CA ASN A 63 10.26 -16.75 -8.35
C ASN A 63 10.71 -16.93 -6.90
N ALA A 64 9.80 -17.29 -5.99
CA ALA A 64 10.12 -17.54 -4.59
C ALA A 64 11.13 -18.69 -4.40
N LYS A 65 10.93 -19.77 -5.14
CA LYS A 65 11.85 -20.91 -5.13
C LYS A 65 13.23 -20.58 -5.70
N ARG A 66 13.25 -19.85 -6.83
CA ARG A 66 14.49 -19.48 -7.53
C ARG A 66 15.30 -18.45 -6.75
N ASP A 67 14.67 -17.36 -6.34
CA ASP A 67 15.36 -16.17 -5.81
C ASP A 67 15.65 -16.29 -4.31
N PHE A 68 14.72 -16.90 -3.56
CA PHE A 68 14.79 -16.95 -2.10
C PHE A 68 15.04 -18.36 -1.56
N ASN A 69 15.12 -19.37 -2.45
CA ASN A 69 15.30 -20.78 -2.08
C ASN A 69 14.19 -21.30 -1.13
N MET A 70 12.97 -20.82 -1.33
CA MET A 70 11.82 -21.24 -0.53
C MET A 70 11.39 -22.66 -0.84
N ASN A 71 10.93 -23.38 0.19
CA ASN A 71 10.23 -24.65 0.02
C ASN A 71 8.83 -24.45 -0.56
N GLU A 72 8.13 -25.52 -0.88
CA GLU A 72 6.81 -25.50 -1.52
C GLU A 72 5.77 -24.70 -0.72
N THR A 73 5.73 -24.88 0.61
CA THR A 73 4.76 -24.22 1.49
C THR A 73 5.02 -22.72 1.56
N ASP A 74 6.26 -22.30 1.79
CA ASP A 74 6.61 -20.89 1.89
C ASP A 74 6.52 -20.19 0.52
N ALA A 75 6.76 -20.90 -0.59
CA ALA A 75 6.58 -20.36 -1.95
C ALA A 75 5.10 -20.11 -2.28
N LYS A 76 4.19 -20.98 -1.86
CA LYS A 76 2.74 -20.76 -2.00
C LYS A 76 2.25 -19.59 -1.13
N GLU A 77 2.75 -19.50 0.10
CA GLU A 77 2.44 -18.37 0.98
C GLU A 77 2.94 -17.05 0.37
N TYR A 78 4.16 -17.03 -0.18
CA TYR A 78 4.67 -15.87 -0.91
C TYR A 78 3.78 -15.50 -2.10
N ALA A 79 3.35 -16.48 -2.89
CA ALA A 79 2.50 -16.24 -4.05
C ALA A 79 1.16 -15.63 -3.66
N ASP A 80 0.53 -16.11 -2.59
CA ASP A 80 -0.72 -15.57 -2.07
C ASP A 80 -0.54 -14.13 -1.55
N ILE A 81 0.54 -13.84 -0.82
CA ILE A 81 0.89 -12.50 -0.37
C ILE A 81 1.04 -11.52 -1.54
N MET A 82 1.77 -11.93 -2.60
CA MET A 82 2.01 -11.06 -3.76
C MET A 82 0.75 -10.86 -4.58
N ASP A 83 -0.07 -11.87 -4.75
CA ASP A 83 -1.34 -11.76 -5.45
C ASP A 83 -2.27 -10.77 -4.72
N LYS A 84 -2.38 -10.92 -3.40
CA LYS A 84 -3.15 -9.99 -2.57
C LYS A 84 -2.58 -8.57 -2.56
N TYR A 85 -1.25 -8.41 -2.51
CA TYR A 85 -0.61 -7.11 -2.62
C TYR A 85 -1.01 -6.38 -3.90
N TYR A 86 -0.92 -7.07 -5.04
CA TYR A 86 -1.28 -6.46 -6.32
C TYR A 86 -2.79 -6.24 -6.46
N GLU A 87 -3.64 -7.07 -5.85
CA GLU A 87 -5.09 -6.84 -5.80
C GLU A 87 -5.40 -5.52 -5.08
N ILE A 88 -4.87 -5.33 -3.87
CA ILE A 88 -5.08 -4.10 -3.08
C ILE A 88 -4.48 -2.89 -3.81
N ALA A 89 -3.24 -3.01 -4.29
CA ALA A 89 -2.56 -1.93 -5.00
C ALA A 89 -3.23 -1.57 -6.33
N ASN A 90 -3.90 -2.51 -7.00
CA ASN A 90 -4.64 -2.22 -8.23
C ASN A 90 -5.99 -1.53 -7.95
N ALA A 91 -6.63 -1.84 -6.82
CA ALA A 91 -7.86 -1.16 -6.40
C ALA A 91 -7.59 0.32 -6.09
N LYS A 92 -6.51 0.60 -5.35
CA LYS A 92 -6.02 1.96 -5.09
C LYS A 92 -4.49 1.94 -5.01
N ARG A 93 -3.85 2.55 -5.99
CA ARG A 93 -2.39 2.59 -6.04
C ARG A 93 -1.82 3.42 -4.90
N PRO A 94 -0.85 2.90 -4.14
CA PRO A 94 -0.25 3.63 -3.03
C PRO A 94 0.29 5.01 -3.43
N GLU A 95 0.93 5.10 -4.60
CA GLU A 95 1.48 6.35 -5.12
C GLU A 95 0.43 7.42 -5.51
N PHE A 96 -0.84 7.07 -5.52
CA PHE A 96 -1.96 7.97 -5.81
C PHE A 96 -2.90 8.18 -4.61
N LEU A 97 -2.51 7.73 -3.43
CA LEU A 97 -3.26 8.01 -2.21
C LEU A 97 -3.30 9.52 -1.94
N ARG A 98 -4.47 9.99 -1.52
CA ARG A 98 -4.71 11.38 -1.13
C ARG A 98 -5.54 11.43 0.14
N THR A 99 -5.43 12.52 0.86
CA THR A 99 -6.37 12.85 1.93
C THR A 99 -7.79 12.93 1.38
N GLY A 100 -8.75 12.36 2.11
CA GLY A 100 -10.16 12.33 1.71
C GLY A 100 -10.53 11.21 0.71
N ASP A 101 -9.59 10.33 0.37
CA ASP A 101 -9.89 9.17 -0.51
C ASP A 101 -10.88 8.19 0.14
N PHE A 102 -10.87 8.11 1.46
CA PHE A 102 -11.78 7.27 2.24
C PHE A 102 -12.66 8.15 3.13
N SER A 103 -13.95 7.87 3.15
CA SER A 103 -14.84 8.53 4.10
C SER A 103 -14.59 8.03 5.52
N MET A 104 -14.40 8.96 6.46
CA MET A 104 -14.24 8.63 7.88
C MET A 104 -15.57 8.49 8.62
N THR A 105 -16.71 8.79 7.95
CA THR A 105 -18.04 8.81 8.53
C THR A 105 -19.04 7.92 7.80
N ALA A 106 -18.68 7.38 6.62
CA ALA A 106 -19.55 6.49 5.87
C ALA A 106 -19.54 5.07 6.48
N TYR A 107 -20.72 4.42 6.43
CA TYR A 107 -20.87 3.05 6.82
C TYR A 107 -19.91 2.12 6.04
N GLY A 108 -19.40 1.12 6.75
CA GLY A 108 -18.54 0.09 6.15
C GLY A 108 -17.06 0.26 6.39
N ASP A 109 -16.63 1.38 6.97
CA ASP A 109 -15.25 1.65 7.46
C ASP A 109 -14.17 1.23 6.45
N GLU A 110 -14.30 1.73 5.21
CA GLU A 110 -13.47 1.34 4.07
C GLU A 110 -11.97 1.60 4.32
N GLY A 111 -11.63 2.74 4.92
CA GLY A 111 -10.26 3.09 5.24
C GLY A 111 -9.60 2.10 6.21
N GLU A 112 -10.34 1.65 7.24
CA GLU A 112 -9.81 0.66 8.19
C GLU A 112 -9.67 -0.71 7.56
N ARG A 113 -10.61 -1.13 6.70
CA ARG A 113 -10.48 -2.39 5.96
C ARG A 113 -9.26 -2.37 5.04
N TYR A 114 -9.04 -1.26 4.34
CA TYR A 114 -7.88 -1.05 3.48
C TYR A 114 -6.56 -1.18 4.27
N ILE A 115 -6.47 -0.54 5.44
CA ILE A 115 -5.31 -0.69 6.34
C ILE A 115 -5.15 -2.14 6.78
N ASN A 116 -6.24 -2.81 7.18
CA ASN A 116 -6.17 -4.16 7.75
C ASN A 116 -5.75 -5.20 6.71
N GLU A 117 -6.17 -5.07 5.46
CA GLU A 117 -5.71 -5.92 4.36
C GLU A 117 -4.19 -5.78 4.14
N TYR A 118 -3.67 -4.55 4.13
CA TYR A 118 -2.23 -4.33 4.05
C TYR A 118 -1.47 -4.84 5.28
N LYS A 119 -2.00 -4.64 6.49
CA LYS A 119 -1.39 -5.15 7.72
C LYS A 119 -1.29 -6.67 7.74
N ASP A 120 -2.31 -7.37 7.25
CA ASP A 120 -2.29 -8.83 7.15
C ASP A 120 -1.14 -9.32 6.28
N ILE A 121 -1.09 -8.86 5.02
CA ILE A 121 -0.02 -9.29 4.10
C ILE A 121 1.37 -8.85 4.57
N CYS A 122 1.49 -7.70 5.21
CA CYS A 122 2.75 -7.22 5.78
C CYS A 122 3.25 -8.17 6.88
N ALA A 123 2.39 -8.51 7.85
CA ALA A 123 2.75 -9.43 8.93
C ALA A 123 3.11 -10.83 8.42
N ARG A 124 2.45 -11.30 7.38
CA ARG A 124 2.75 -12.58 6.72
C ARG A 124 4.10 -12.53 5.99
N ALA A 125 4.38 -11.44 5.27
CA ALA A 125 5.66 -11.23 4.61
C ALA A 125 6.82 -11.13 5.61
N GLU A 126 6.63 -10.47 6.76
CA GLU A 126 7.61 -10.40 7.83
C GLU A 126 7.95 -11.80 8.38
N LYS A 127 6.94 -12.65 8.60
CA LYS A 127 7.15 -14.04 9.03
C LYS A 127 7.95 -14.86 8.02
N LEU A 128 7.73 -14.65 6.71
CA LEU A 128 8.55 -15.30 5.68
C LEU A 128 9.99 -14.77 5.71
N TYR A 129 10.18 -13.46 5.82
CA TYR A 129 11.49 -12.83 5.91
C TYR A 129 12.33 -13.40 7.07
N GLU A 130 11.73 -13.57 8.26
CA GLU A 130 12.40 -14.12 9.44
C GLU A 130 12.88 -15.57 9.25
N LYS A 131 12.19 -16.36 8.44
CA LYS A 131 12.56 -17.75 8.15
C LYS A 131 13.68 -17.87 7.13
N LEU A 132 13.95 -16.82 6.36
CA LEU A 132 14.92 -16.89 5.27
C LEU A 132 16.37 -16.93 5.75
N PRO A 133 17.24 -17.66 5.05
CA PRO A 133 18.68 -17.55 5.23
C PRO A 133 19.16 -16.11 5.07
N THR A 134 20.15 -15.70 5.85
CA THR A 134 20.64 -14.32 5.88
C THR A 134 21.07 -13.80 4.51
N ASP A 135 21.65 -14.68 3.66
CA ASP A 135 22.07 -14.33 2.29
C ASP A 135 20.88 -14.05 1.34
N LYS A 136 19.64 -14.45 1.71
CA LYS A 136 18.41 -14.23 0.96
C LYS A 136 17.59 -13.06 1.48
N GLN A 137 17.81 -12.63 2.71
CA GLN A 137 17.01 -11.60 3.35
C GLN A 137 17.07 -10.25 2.62
N ALA A 138 18.24 -9.83 2.15
CA ALA A 138 18.37 -8.56 1.42
C ALA A 138 17.54 -8.55 0.13
N SER A 139 17.56 -9.64 -0.65
CA SER A 139 16.78 -9.75 -1.88
C SER A 139 15.27 -9.82 -1.61
N PHE A 140 14.87 -10.53 -0.57
CA PHE A 140 13.45 -10.60 -0.20
C PHE A 140 12.95 -9.25 0.33
N PHE A 141 13.76 -8.58 1.15
CA PHE A 141 13.44 -7.23 1.63
C PHE A 141 13.18 -6.30 0.45
N GLU A 142 14.09 -6.27 -0.51
CA GLU A 142 13.97 -5.42 -1.70
C GLU A 142 12.73 -5.71 -2.54
N LEU A 143 12.55 -7.00 -2.91
CA LEU A 143 11.59 -7.40 -3.93
C LEU A 143 10.16 -7.63 -3.40
N ALA A 144 10.00 -7.78 -2.09
CA ALA A 144 8.71 -8.08 -1.48
C ALA A 144 8.42 -7.23 -0.24
N LEU A 145 9.25 -7.33 0.80
CA LEU A 145 8.91 -6.74 2.09
C LEU A 145 8.88 -5.20 2.06
N TYR A 146 9.86 -4.57 1.40
CA TYR A 146 9.91 -3.11 1.29
C TYR A 146 8.69 -2.52 0.57
N PRO A 147 8.29 -2.98 -0.63
CA PRO A 147 7.08 -2.47 -1.28
C PRO A 147 5.81 -2.67 -0.44
N ILE A 148 5.63 -3.86 0.14
CA ILE A 148 4.46 -4.18 0.97
C ILE A 148 4.44 -3.31 2.22
N ARG A 149 5.55 -3.21 2.96
CA ARG A 149 5.62 -2.45 4.21
C ARG A 149 5.48 -0.95 3.96
N THR A 150 6.07 -0.44 2.88
CA THR A 150 5.91 0.96 2.48
C THR A 150 4.46 1.26 2.14
N ALA A 151 3.79 0.43 1.32
CA ALA A 151 2.38 0.61 1.00
C ALA A 151 1.48 0.53 2.25
N THR A 152 1.76 -0.41 3.17
CA THR A 152 1.07 -0.52 4.45
C THR A 152 1.19 0.77 5.27
N ASN A 153 2.39 1.29 5.41
CA ASN A 153 2.61 2.50 6.20
C ASN A 153 2.07 3.76 5.51
N MET A 154 2.07 3.81 4.18
CA MET A 154 1.38 4.87 3.44
C MET A 154 -0.14 4.84 3.70
N ALA A 155 -0.75 3.65 3.64
CA ALA A 155 -2.17 3.50 3.95
C ALA A 155 -2.50 3.98 5.37
N ILE A 156 -1.67 3.61 6.36
CA ILE A 156 -1.83 4.04 7.75
C ILE A 156 -1.69 5.57 7.85
N ASP A 157 -0.65 6.14 7.24
CA ASP A 157 -0.39 7.59 7.30
C ASP A 157 -1.59 8.39 6.79
N TYR A 158 -2.06 8.11 5.58
CA TYR A 158 -3.17 8.85 4.97
C TYR A 158 -4.49 8.67 5.72
N VAL A 159 -4.89 7.44 6.00
CA VAL A 159 -6.18 7.15 6.66
C VAL A 159 -6.19 7.69 8.10
N GLN A 160 -5.10 7.51 8.85
CA GLN A 160 -5.06 7.99 10.24
C GLN A 160 -4.91 9.50 10.33
N THR A 161 -4.28 10.15 9.35
CA THR A 161 -4.27 11.61 9.23
C THR A 161 -5.67 12.15 8.98
N ASP A 162 -6.43 11.55 8.06
CA ASP A 162 -7.83 11.95 7.81
C ASP A 162 -8.70 11.76 9.06
N ARG A 163 -8.50 10.65 9.77
CA ARG A 163 -9.20 10.36 11.03
C ARG A 163 -8.84 11.36 12.13
N ALA A 164 -7.55 11.71 12.25
CA ALA A 164 -7.11 12.72 13.19
C ALA A 164 -7.73 14.11 12.88
N ASN A 165 -7.78 14.49 11.59
CA ASN A 165 -8.44 15.73 11.15
C ASN A 165 -9.92 15.75 11.51
N LEU A 166 -10.64 14.65 11.29
CA LEU A 166 -12.04 14.53 11.68
C LEU A 166 -12.20 14.74 13.20
N TYR A 167 -11.39 14.06 14.01
CA TYR A 167 -11.51 14.18 15.46
C TYR A 167 -11.11 15.55 16.01
N VAL A 168 -10.22 16.29 15.30
CA VAL A 168 -9.98 17.70 15.61
C VAL A 168 -11.24 18.53 15.37
N SER A 169 -11.92 18.34 14.23
CA SER A 169 -13.16 19.09 13.92
C SER A 169 -14.29 18.78 14.92
N GLN A 170 -14.25 17.58 15.52
CA GLN A 170 -15.19 17.12 16.55
C GLN A 170 -14.76 17.49 18.00
N ASN A 171 -13.70 18.29 18.20
CA ASN A 171 -13.10 18.59 19.51
C ASN A 171 -12.67 17.36 20.33
N ARG A 172 -12.41 16.22 19.68
CA ARG A 172 -11.97 14.98 20.33
C ARG A 172 -10.44 14.90 20.38
N GLY A 173 -9.81 15.80 21.12
CA GLY A 173 -8.35 15.98 21.14
C GLY A 173 -7.55 14.73 21.50
N ALA A 174 -7.98 13.94 22.46
CA ALA A 174 -7.29 12.70 22.83
C ALA A 174 -7.30 11.67 21.69
N ALA A 175 -8.44 11.49 21.01
CA ALA A 175 -8.57 10.62 19.86
C ALA A 175 -7.76 11.15 18.66
N ALA A 176 -7.85 12.46 18.37
CA ALA A 176 -7.05 13.08 17.33
C ALA A 176 -5.55 12.83 17.51
N ASN A 177 -5.04 13.04 18.75
CA ASN A 177 -3.63 12.81 19.07
C ASN A 177 -3.22 11.34 18.90
N LYS A 178 -4.08 10.39 19.30
CA LYS A 178 -3.83 8.96 19.13
C LYS A 178 -3.60 8.63 17.65
N TYR A 179 -4.48 9.05 16.75
CA TYR A 179 -4.37 8.73 15.33
C TYR A 179 -3.24 9.52 14.65
N ALA A 180 -2.97 10.75 15.10
CA ALA A 180 -1.78 11.50 14.67
C ALA A 180 -0.48 10.76 15.04
N GLU A 181 -0.39 10.17 16.23
CA GLU A 181 0.76 9.36 16.61
C GLU A 181 0.91 8.08 15.79
N GLU A 182 -0.19 7.45 15.39
CA GLU A 182 -0.17 6.28 14.51
C GLU A 182 0.36 6.66 13.11
N ALA A 183 -0.08 7.78 12.55
CA ALA A 183 0.44 8.33 11.30
C ALA A 183 1.95 8.65 11.39
N ASP A 184 2.38 9.36 12.44
CA ASP A 184 3.79 9.67 12.69
C ASP A 184 4.66 8.40 12.78
N LYS A 185 4.16 7.33 13.42
CA LYS A 185 4.87 6.05 13.52
C LYS A 185 5.02 5.40 12.14
N ALA A 186 3.99 5.46 11.31
CA ALA A 186 4.03 4.93 9.96
C ALA A 186 5.06 5.66 9.09
N VAL A 187 5.10 6.99 9.13
CA VAL A 187 6.11 7.80 8.43
C VAL A 187 7.53 7.47 8.92
N LYS A 188 7.73 7.33 10.23
CA LYS A 188 9.03 6.92 10.78
C LYS A 188 9.46 5.54 10.29
N GLN A 189 8.52 4.60 10.15
CA GLN A 189 8.82 3.28 9.63
C GLN A 189 9.22 3.33 8.15
N ILE A 190 8.54 4.13 7.31
CA ILE A 190 8.94 4.36 5.92
C ILE A 190 10.37 4.87 5.84
N ASN A 191 10.70 5.87 6.63
CA ASN A 191 12.05 6.46 6.66
C ASN A 191 13.11 5.44 7.15
N THR A 192 12.76 4.61 8.12
CA THR A 192 13.64 3.55 8.63
C THR A 192 13.91 2.49 7.55
N ASP A 193 12.88 2.03 6.87
CA ASP A 193 12.99 1.03 5.82
C ASP A 193 13.76 1.57 4.61
N MET A 194 13.55 2.82 4.25
CA MET A 194 14.32 3.50 3.20
C MET A 194 15.81 3.59 3.56
N ALA A 195 16.13 3.96 4.80
CA ALA A 195 17.52 4.01 5.27
C ALA A 195 18.17 2.62 5.26
N TYR A 196 17.42 1.59 5.69
CA TYR A 196 17.89 0.20 5.63
C TYR A 196 18.14 -0.24 4.18
N TYR A 197 17.20 0.02 3.26
CA TYR A 197 17.34 -0.29 1.83
C TYR A 197 18.64 0.30 1.26
N ASN A 198 18.88 1.58 1.52
CA ASN A 198 20.04 2.29 1.01
C ASN A 198 21.37 1.82 1.65
N SER A 199 21.33 1.24 2.85
CA SER A 199 22.52 0.76 3.58
C SER A 199 22.83 -0.73 3.39
N MET A 200 21.83 -1.54 2.98
CA MET A 200 22.00 -2.98 2.85
C MET A 200 23.10 -3.35 1.83
N LEU A 201 23.68 -4.52 1.98
CA LEU A 201 24.78 -5.02 1.14
C LEU A 201 25.97 -4.05 1.07
N GLY A 202 26.30 -3.40 2.20
CA GLY A 202 27.41 -2.44 2.27
C GLY A 202 27.15 -1.14 1.51
N GLY A 203 25.88 -0.76 1.35
CA GLY A 203 25.49 0.47 0.64
C GLY A 203 25.51 0.32 -0.89
N LYS A 204 25.48 -0.91 -1.41
CA LYS A 204 25.46 -1.16 -2.87
C LYS A 204 24.37 -0.37 -3.59
N TRP A 205 23.22 -0.17 -2.95
CA TRP A 205 22.07 0.50 -3.49
C TRP A 205 21.81 1.87 -2.84
N ASN A 206 22.86 2.49 -2.29
CA ASN A 206 22.74 3.80 -1.64
C ASN A 206 22.17 4.85 -2.62
N ASN A 207 21.23 5.65 -2.13
CA ASN A 207 20.48 6.68 -2.86
C ASN A 207 19.50 6.17 -3.95
N ILE A 208 19.25 4.86 -4.05
CA ILE A 208 18.20 4.34 -4.93
C ILE A 208 16.81 4.71 -4.39
N MET A 209 16.58 4.49 -3.08
CA MET A 209 15.32 4.87 -2.46
C MET A 209 15.43 6.28 -1.87
N ASN A 210 14.48 7.14 -2.31
CA ASN A 210 14.39 8.51 -1.86
C ASN A 210 12.91 8.92 -1.88
N ASN A 211 12.39 9.41 -0.75
CA ASN A 211 11.03 9.91 -0.64
C ASN A 211 10.85 11.37 -1.11
N ASN A 212 11.92 12.02 -1.54
CA ASN A 212 11.88 13.37 -2.10
C ASN A 212 12.65 13.43 -3.43
N PRO A 213 12.10 12.89 -4.53
CA PRO A 213 12.73 12.98 -5.84
C PRO A 213 12.69 14.43 -6.33
N SER A 214 13.79 15.14 -6.19
CA SER A 214 13.93 16.56 -6.45
C SER A 214 13.73 16.99 -7.92
N LYS A 215 13.32 16.10 -8.83
CA LYS A 215 13.28 16.39 -10.27
C LYS A 215 12.03 15.92 -11.02
N LEU A 216 11.03 15.35 -10.37
CA LEU A 216 9.78 14.95 -11.01
C LEU A 216 8.71 16.05 -10.88
N GLN A 217 9.04 17.27 -11.26
CA GLN A 217 8.09 18.41 -11.24
C GLN A 217 6.96 18.29 -12.25
N SER A 218 6.96 17.30 -13.12
CA SER A 218 5.96 17.14 -14.17
C SER A 218 5.02 15.94 -13.99
N CYS A 219 5.20 15.13 -12.96
CA CYS A 219 4.30 14.04 -12.64
C CYS A 219 3.42 14.42 -11.46
N ASP A 220 2.11 14.40 -11.65
CA ASP A 220 1.12 14.52 -10.55
C ASP A 220 1.15 13.36 -9.54
N ALA A 221 2.10 12.45 -9.66
CA ALA A 221 2.37 11.44 -8.67
C ALA A 221 2.95 12.12 -7.43
N HIS A 222 2.12 12.36 -6.45
CA HIS A 222 2.55 12.76 -5.13
C HIS A 222 3.25 11.58 -4.48
N ILE A 223 4.57 11.55 -4.63
CA ILE A 223 5.39 10.72 -3.77
C ILE A 223 5.29 11.36 -2.39
N THR A 224 4.93 10.55 -1.43
CA THR A 224 4.62 10.94 -0.06
C THR A 224 5.48 12.08 0.44
N THR A 225 4.90 13.23 0.51
CA THR A 225 5.30 14.23 1.48
C THR A 225 4.74 13.76 2.82
N GLU A 226 5.55 13.83 3.86
CA GLU A 226 5.07 13.62 5.23
C GLU A 226 3.79 14.43 5.42
N LEU A 227 2.68 13.73 5.68
CA LEU A 227 1.47 14.40 6.09
C LEU A 227 1.67 14.82 7.55
N ASN A 228 1.52 16.11 7.82
CA ASN A 228 1.53 16.59 9.19
C ASN A 228 0.16 16.31 9.82
N ALA A 229 0.03 15.20 10.50
CA ALA A 229 -1.17 14.91 11.25
C ALA A 229 -1.37 15.95 12.37
N PRO A 230 -2.59 16.47 12.55
CA PRO A 230 -2.84 17.55 13.50
C PRO A 230 -2.70 17.03 14.94
N LYS A 231 -1.98 17.78 15.77
CA LYS A 231 -1.89 17.54 17.22
C LYS A 231 -2.52 18.70 17.95
N VAL A 232 -3.40 18.40 18.88
CA VAL A 232 -4.13 19.39 19.66
C VAL A 232 -3.95 19.14 21.15
N SER A 233 -4.13 20.17 21.96
CA SER A 233 -4.16 20.03 23.40
C SER A 233 -5.42 19.24 23.79
N SER A 234 -5.25 18.21 24.63
CA SER A 234 -6.39 17.53 25.26
C SER A 234 -7.02 18.46 26.29
N LEU A 235 -8.34 18.34 26.49
CA LEU A 235 -9.04 19.02 27.55
C LEU A 235 -8.63 18.42 28.92
N ASP A 236 -8.58 19.28 29.94
CA ASP A 236 -8.30 18.87 31.33
C ASP A 236 -9.50 18.17 31.99
N TYR A 237 -10.63 18.11 31.31
CA TYR A 237 -11.87 17.51 31.79
C TYR A 237 -12.51 16.62 30.71
N THR A 238 -13.39 15.72 31.15
CA THR A 238 -14.18 14.89 30.25
C THR A 238 -15.54 15.54 29.99
N GLU A 239 -15.89 15.72 28.73
CA GLU A 239 -17.18 16.20 28.29
C GLU A 239 -17.88 15.12 27.47
N LEU A 240 -19.18 14.93 27.70
CA LEU A 240 -19.99 14.04 26.90
C LEU A 240 -20.47 14.79 25.65
N ALA A 241 -20.11 14.28 24.50
CA ALA A 241 -20.64 14.72 23.21
C ALA A 241 -21.40 13.57 22.54
N VAL A 242 -22.49 13.91 21.87
CA VAL A 242 -23.27 12.95 21.10
C VAL A 242 -23.26 13.38 19.63
N MET A 243 -22.92 12.43 18.76
CA MET A 243 -22.88 12.65 17.32
C MET A 243 -23.53 11.49 16.60
N THR A 244 -23.95 11.73 15.37
CA THR A 244 -24.42 10.68 14.46
C THR A 244 -23.31 10.30 13.48
N ASP A 245 -23.41 9.13 12.89
CA ASP A 245 -22.46 8.59 11.90
C ASP A 245 -22.20 9.52 10.71
N SER A 246 -23.14 10.39 10.39
CA SER A 246 -23.05 11.32 9.25
C SER A 246 -22.56 12.73 9.65
N GLN A 247 -22.30 13.00 10.92
CA GLN A 247 -21.82 14.31 11.38
C GLN A 247 -20.30 14.35 11.40
N THR A 248 -19.76 15.48 10.95
CA THR A 248 -18.30 15.73 10.93
C THR A 248 -17.84 16.61 12.08
N ASP A 249 -18.77 17.21 12.80
CA ASP A 249 -18.52 18.11 13.92
C ASP A 249 -19.47 17.83 15.10
N TYR A 250 -19.05 18.28 16.27
CA TYR A 250 -19.82 18.19 17.49
C TYR A 250 -20.99 19.17 17.46
N SER A 251 -22.14 18.75 17.99
CA SER A 251 -23.35 19.57 18.11
C SER A 251 -24.02 19.35 19.48
N ASP A 252 -24.44 20.45 20.13
CA ASP A 252 -25.23 20.39 21.35
C ASP A 252 -26.64 19.77 21.13
N ASN A 253 -27.11 19.79 19.89
CA ASN A 253 -28.40 19.22 19.47
C ASN A 253 -28.21 18.30 18.27
N PRO A 254 -27.67 17.11 18.46
CA PRO A 254 -27.44 16.18 17.35
C PRO A 254 -28.76 15.73 16.75
N THR A 255 -28.83 15.76 15.42
CA THR A 255 -30.03 15.34 14.68
C THR A 255 -29.64 14.23 13.72
N MET A 256 -30.32 13.08 13.82
CA MET A 256 -30.19 12.00 12.85
C MET A 256 -31.45 11.92 12.00
N THR A 257 -31.28 11.99 10.68
CA THR A 257 -32.36 11.77 9.72
C THR A 257 -32.27 10.35 9.17
N VAL A 258 -33.33 9.59 9.34
CA VAL A 258 -33.44 8.23 8.81
C VAL A 258 -34.51 8.23 7.74
N SER A 259 -34.19 7.73 6.55
CA SER A 259 -35.12 7.55 5.45
C SER A 259 -35.55 6.09 5.36
N THR A 260 -36.78 5.85 4.96
CA THR A 260 -37.25 4.49 4.65
C THR A 260 -36.53 3.84 3.46
N TYR A 261 -35.74 4.60 2.74
CA TYR A 261 -34.90 4.16 1.63
C TYR A 261 -33.44 3.89 2.03
N ASP A 262 -33.07 4.15 3.31
CA ASP A 262 -31.73 3.82 3.80
C ASP A 262 -31.54 2.30 3.81
N THR A 263 -30.45 1.85 3.24
CA THR A 263 -30.13 0.42 3.08
C THR A 263 -29.12 -0.07 4.12
N TYR A 264 -28.73 0.77 5.07
CA TYR A 264 -27.76 0.47 6.11
C TYR A 264 -28.21 1.06 7.46
N ASP A 265 -27.71 0.50 8.54
CA ASP A 265 -27.94 0.99 9.88
C ASP A 265 -27.24 2.33 10.11
N LYS A 266 -27.83 3.17 10.91
CA LYS A 266 -27.23 4.42 11.38
C LYS A 266 -26.91 4.33 12.84
N PHE A 267 -25.78 4.91 13.22
CA PHE A 267 -25.25 4.81 14.57
C PHE A 267 -25.17 6.18 15.24
N ILE A 268 -25.14 6.15 16.55
CA ILE A 268 -24.86 7.29 17.43
C ILE A 268 -23.58 6.95 18.19
N ASP A 269 -22.59 7.77 18.06
CA ASP A 269 -21.32 7.69 18.77
C ASP A 269 -21.35 8.49 20.09
#